data_163fda3d24572fcc295f969647e50c62
#
_entry.id   163fda3d24572fcc295f969647e50c62
#
_cell.length_a   1.000
_cell.length_b   1.000
_cell.length_c   1.000
_cell.angle_alpha   90.00
_cell.angle_beta   90.00
_cell.angle_gamma   90.00
#
_symmetry.space_group_name_H-M   'P 1'
#
loop_
_entity.id
_entity.type
_entity.pdbx_description
1 polymer ?
#
loop_
_entity_poly.entity_id
_entity_poly.type
_entity_poly.pdbx_seq_one_letter_code
_entity_poly.pdbx_strand_id
1 'polypeptide(L)'
;TLFRSVPIYLRPLRNAYGILGGIPQREFTRESIAARVQETENATWPVHAVITNSTYDGLLYNTDFIKNTLDVKSIHFDSAWVPYTNFHPIYKGKCGMSGGRVEGKVIYETQSTHKLLAAFSQASMIHIKGDYDESTFNEAYMMHTTTSPHYGIVASMETAAAMLRGNPGRRLINRSVERALHFRREVQRLREESDSWFFDIWQPEEIDEAQCWPLDPDDNWHGFGQTDRDHMYLDPIKVTIL
;
A
#
# COMPACT_ATOMS: atom_id res chain seq x y z
N THR A 1 -21.91 -0.16 -14.27
CA THR A 1 -20.66 0.55 -13.95
C THR A 1 -20.43 1.74 -14.85
N LEU A 2 -19.70 2.75 -14.37
CA LEU A 2 -19.46 4.02 -15.09
C LEU A 2 -18.81 3.79 -16.47
N PHE A 3 -17.97 2.78 -16.61
CA PHE A 3 -17.25 2.45 -17.84
C PHE A 3 -17.76 1.18 -18.53
N ARG A 4 -18.96 0.72 -18.22
CA ARG A 4 -19.52 -0.57 -18.69
C ARG A 4 -18.59 -1.75 -18.39
N SER A 5 -17.73 -1.63 -17.38
CA SER A 5 -16.84 -2.70 -16.94
C SER A 5 -17.55 -3.60 -15.94
N VAL A 6 -17.30 -4.88 -16.01
CA VAL A 6 -17.77 -5.87 -15.04
C VAL A 6 -16.65 -6.09 -14.02
N PRO A 7 -16.83 -5.72 -12.75
CA PRO A 7 -15.79 -5.89 -11.74
C PRO A 7 -15.71 -7.36 -11.28
N ILE A 8 -14.49 -7.85 -11.11
CA ILE A 8 -14.19 -9.13 -10.49
C ILE A 8 -13.51 -8.82 -9.16
N TYR A 9 -14.08 -9.32 -8.06
CA TYR A 9 -13.59 -9.04 -6.72
C TYR A 9 -12.71 -10.17 -6.21
N LEU A 10 -11.48 -9.84 -5.80
CA LEU A 10 -10.61 -10.72 -5.03
C LEU A 10 -10.96 -10.58 -3.53
N ARG A 11 -10.88 -11.68 -2.79
CA ARG A 11 -11.31 -11.72 -1.38
C ARG A 11 -10.14 -11.47 -0.44
N PRO A 12 -10.14 -10.37 0.30
CA PRO A 12 -9.14 -10.14 1.34
C PRO A 12 -9.40 -11.03 2.56
N LEU A 13 -8.37 -11.19 3.38
CA LEU A 13 -8.48 -11.81 4.69
C LEU A 13 -9.12 -10.85 5.70
N ARG A 14 -9.64 -11.41 6.79
CA ARG A 14 -10.03 -10.66 7.99
C ARG A 14 -9.51 -11.43 9.21
N ASN A 15 -8.89 -10.72 10.14
CA ASN A 15 -8.32 -11.35 11.32
C ASN A 15 -9.33 -11.46 12.48
N ALA A 16 -8.91 -12.08 13.58
CA ALA A 16 -9.71 -12.26 14.78
C ALA A 16 -10.15 -10.95 15.46
N TYR A 17 -9.40 -9.87 15.24
CA TYR A 17 -9.71 -8.52 15.75
C TYR A 17 -10.64 -7.72 14.82
N GLY A 18 -11.04 -8.29 13.69
CA GLY A 18 -11.86 -7.61 12.70
C GLY A 18 -11.08 -6.75 11.69
N ILE A 19 -9.74 -6.70 11.78
CA ILE A 19 -8.88 -5.96 10.88
C ILE A 19 -8.98 -6.56 9.48
N LEU A 20 -9.12 -5.70 8.47
CA LEU A 20 -9.13 -6.09 7.07
C LEU A 20 -7.70 -6.35 6.61
N GLY A 21 -7.44 -7.59 6.22
CA GLY A 21 -6.15 -8.03 5.71
C GLY A 21 -5.94 -7.78 4.24
N GLY A 22 -4.86 -8.33 3.73
CA GLY A 22 -4.59 -8.36 2.30
C GLY A 22 -5.27 -9.53 1.58
N ILE A 23 -5.13 -9.53 0.27
CA ILE A 23 -5.60 -10.59 -0.63
C ILE A 23 -4.55 -11.69 -0.63
N PRO A 24 -4.87 -12.96 -0.33
CA PRO A 24 -3.92 -14.07 -0.34
C PRO A 24 -3.28 -14.31 -1.73
N GLN A 25 -2.06 -14.85 -1.75
CA GLN A 25 -1.36 -15.15 -3.00
C GLN A 25 -2.18 -16.00 -3.98
N ARG A 26 -2.92 -16.97 -3.45
CA ARG A 26 -3.77 -17.86 -4.27
C ARG A 26 -4.82 -17.11 -5.09
N GLU A 27 -5.31 -15.95 -4.62
CA GLU A 27 -6.32 -15.17 -5.35
C GLU A 27 -5.75 -14.47 -6.60
N PHE A 28 -4.42 -14.31 -6.69
CA PHE A 28 -3.75 -13.69 -7.84
C PHE A 28 -3.40 -14.69 -8.96
N THR A 29 -3.61 -15.97 -8.75
CA THR A 29 -3.30 -17.00 -9.75
C THR A 29 -4.27 -16.96 -10.92
N ARG A 30 -3.81 -17.45 -12.09
CA ARG A 30 -4.63 -17.52 -13.30
C ARG A 30 -5.88 -18.39 -13.09
N GLU A 31 -5.74 -19.47 -12.34
CA GLU A 31 -6.83 -20.41 -12.00
C GLU A 31 -7.91 -19.72 -11.15
N SER A 32 -7.51 -18.99 -10.12
CA SER A 32 -8.44 -18.24 -9.27
C SER A 32 -9.16 -17.15 -10.05
N ILE A 33 -8.46 -16.39 -10.87
CA ILE A 33 -9.08 -15.38 -11.73
C ILE A 33 -10.07 -16.04 -12.71
N ALA A 34 -9.71 -17.17 -13.33
CA ALA A 34 -10.62 -17.89 -14.25
C ALA A 34 -11.90 -18.34 -13.53
N ALA A 35 -11.80 -18.87 -12.31
CA ALA A 35 -12.97 -19.25 -11.51
C ALA A 35 -13.86 -18.04 -11.23
N ARG A 36 -13.29 -16.90 -10.83
CA ARG A 36 -14.04 -15.65 -10.60
C ARG A 36 -14.72 -15.13 -11.86
N VAL A 37 -14.07 -15.23 -13.02
CA VAL A 37 -14.67 -14.88 -14.32
C VAL A 37 -15.90 -15.73 -14.59
N GLN A 38 -15.83 -17.06 -14.32
CA GLN A 38 -16.96 -17.97 -14.52
C GLN A 38 -18.11 -17.70 -13.53
N GLU A 39 -17.81 -17.31 -12.30
CA GLU A 39 -18.82 -16.98 -11.27
C GLU A 39 -19.51 -15.62 -11.51
N THR A 40 -18.94 -14.76 -12.35
CA THR A 40 -19.42 -13.39 -12.54
C THR A 40 -20.13 -13.25 -13.88
N GLU A 41 -21.42 -12.92 -13.83
CA GLU A 41 -22.24 -12.75 -15.03
C GLU A 41 -21.68 -11.69 -15.98
N ASN A 42 -21.59 -12.00 -17.27
CA ASN A 42 -21.05 -11.13 -18.33
C ASN A 42 -19.58 -10.71 -18.13
N ALA A 43 -18.83 -11.38 -17.25
CA ALA A 43 -17.42 -11.11 -17.09
C ALA A 43 -16.59 -11.71 -18.24
N THR A 44 -15.50 -11.04 -18.54
CA THR A 44 -14.44 -11.51 -19.44
C THR A 44 -13.10 -11.44 -18.71
N TRP A 45 -12.04 -11.94 -19.31
CA TRP A 45 -10.71 -11.84 -18.70
C TRP A 45 -10.35 -10.38 -18.36
N PRO A 46 -9.94 -10.09 -17.11
CA PRO A 46 -9.67 -8.72 -16.68
C PRO A 46 -8.44 -8.16 -17.41
N VAL A 47 -8.54 -6.90 -17.81
CA VAL A 47 -7.43 -6.17 -18.45
C VAL A 47 -6.72 -5.23 -17.49
N HIS A 48 -7.37 -4.89 -16.37
CA HIS A 48 -6.89 -3.94 -15.36
C HIS A 48 -7.20 -4.44 -13.97
N ALA A 49 -6.27 -4.24 -13.03
CA ALA A 49 -6.49 -4.54 -11.62
C ALA A 49 -6.22 -3.31 -10.76
N VAL A 50 -7.00 -3.15 -9.69
CA VAL A 50 -6.76 -2.15 -8.64
C VAL A 50 -6.47 -2.86 -7.34
N ILE A 51 -5.33 -2.57 -6.73
CA ILE A 51 -4.84 -3.17 -5.49
C ILE A 51 -4.56 -2.07 -4.48
N THR A 52 -5.26 -2.09 -3.36
CA THR A 52 -5.00 -1.16 -2.24
C THR A 52 -3.68 -1.54 -1.55
N ASN A 53 -2.71 -0.63 -1.55
CA ASN A 53 -1.40 -0.80 -0.94
C ASN A 53 -0.92 0.52 -0.28
N SER A 54 -1.17 0.78 1.01
CA SER A 54 -1.54 -0.12 2.11
C SER A 54 -3.02 -0.04 2.51
N THR A 55 -3.43 -0.97 3.39
CA THR A 55 -4.65 -0.81 4.17
C THR A 55 -4.50 0.33 5.20
N TYR A 56 -5.61 0.72 5.86
CA TYR A 56 -5.57 1.71 6.95
C TYR A 56 -4.68 1.27 8.10
N ASP A 57 -4.70 -0.02 8.43
CA ASP A 57 -3.91 -0.61 9.50
C ASP A 57 -2.44 -0.84 9.09
N GLY A 58 -2.07 -0.50 7.86
CA GLY A 58 -0.68 -0.48 7.39
C GLY A 58 -0.18 -1.77 6.78
N LEU A 59 -1.05 -2.62 6.25
CA LEU A 59 -0.61 -3.81 5.52
C LEU A 59 -0.12 -3.44 4.12
N LEU A 60 1.11 -3.79 3.84
CA LEU A 60 1.82 -3.62 2.58
C LEU A 60 2.02 -4.96 1.89
N TYR A 61 1.98 -4.99 0.57
CA TYR A 61 2.31 -6.17 -0.22
C TYR A 61 3.77 -6.24 -0.65
N ASN A 62 4.23 -7.44 -0.91
CA ASN A 62 5.29 -7.69 -1.88
C ASN A 62 4.73 -7.37 -3.28
N THR A 63 4.96 -6.12 -3.73
CA THR A 63 4.38 -5.66 -5.00
C THR A 63 5.01 -6.34 -6.21
N ASP A 64 6.27 -6.82 -6.09
CA ASP A 64 6.93 -7.54 -7.17
C ASP A 64 6.26 -8.89 -7.43
N PHE A 65 5.82 -9.60 -6.38
CA PHE A 65 5.03 -10.82 -6.53
C PHE A 65 3.76 -10.55 -7.34
N ILE A 66 2.96 -9.54 -6.94
CA ILE A 66 1.69 -9.22 -7.63
C ILE A 66 1.93 -8.84 -9.11
N LYS A 67 2.93 -7.98 -9.36
CA LYS A 67 3.27 -7.53 -10.72
C LYS A 67 3.65 -8.68 -11.64
N ASN A 68 4.32 -9.70 -11.12
CA ASN A 68 4.78 -10.85 -11.90
C ASN A 68 3.74 -11.96 -12.02
N THR A 69 2.84 -12.09 -11.04
CA THR A 69 1.86 -13.19 -11.00
C THR A 69 0.55 -12.84 -11.68
N LEU A 70 0.02 -11.64 -11.42
CA LEU A 70 -1.31 -11.25 -11.90
C LEU A 70 -1.33 -11.03 -13.41
N ASP A 71 -2.08 -11.86 -14.14
CA ASP A 71 -2.15 -11.86 -15.62
C ASP A 71 -3.14 -10.81 -16.12
N VAL A 72 -2.71 -9.54 -16.09
CA VAL A 72 -3.46 -8.38 -16.61
C VAL A 72 -2.51 -7.45 -17.35
N LYS A 73 -3.04 -6.58 -18.22
CA LYS A 73 -2.26 -5.58 -18.97
C LYS A 73 -1.79 -4.40 -18.11
N SER A 74 -2.56 -4.08 -17.06
CA SER A 74 -2.20 -2.97 -16.18
C SER A 74 -2.63 -3.23 -14.74
N ILE A 75 -1.82 -2.72 -13.79
CA ILE A 75 -2.08 -2.78 -12.36
C ILE A 75 -2.00 -1.37 -11.80
N HIS A 76 -3.01 -0.98 -11.04
CA HIS A 76 -3.05 0.26 -10.29
C HIS A 76 -2.92 -0.04 -8.79
N PHE A 77 -1.82 0.35 -8.19
CA PHE A 77 -1.66 0.35 -6.74
C PHE A 77 -2.23 1.64 -6.16
N ASP A 78 -3.29 1.52 -5.37
CA ASP A 78 -3.77 2.62 -4.55
C ASP A 78 -2.92 2.70 -3.28
N SER A 79 -1.90 3.53 -3.35
CA SER A 79 -0.91 3.77 -2.29
C SER A 79 -1.17 5.09 -1.56
N ALA A 80 -2.43 5.49 -1.44
CA ALA A 80 -2.84 6.78 -0.89
C ALA A 80 -2.27 7.04 0.51
N TRP A 81 -2.03 6.00 1.31
CA TRP A 81 -1.57 6.09 2.69
C TRP A 81 -0.07 5.92 2.88
N VAL A 82 0.70 5.65 1.82
CA VAL A 82 2.12 5.30 1.94
C VAL A 82 3.04 6.06 0.95
N PRO A 83 2.87 7.38 0.76
CA PRO A 83 3.71 8.14 -0.16
C PRO A 83 5.18 8.26 0.30
N TYR A 84 5.51 7.85 1.51
CA TYR A 84 6.86 7.90 2.11
C TYR A 84 7.70 6.65 1.86
N THR A 85 7.15 5.59 1.29
CA THR A 85 7.83 4.29 1.17
C THR A 85 9.13 4.30 0.35
N ASN A 86 9.30 5.26 -0.54
CA ASN A 86 10.55 5.41 -1.31
C ASN A 86 11.69 6.09 -0.53
N PHE A 87 11.43 6.59 0.68
CA PHE A 87 12.40 7.39 1.45
C PHE A 87 13.07 6.62 2.60
N HIS A 88 12.71 5.33 2.80
CA HIS A 88 13.34 4.49 3.81
C HIS A 88 13.55 3.06 3.30
N PRO A 89 14.73 2.45 3.56
CA PRO A 89 15.09 1.14 3.00
C PRO A 89 14.20 -0.02 3.46
N ILE A 90 13.53 0.06 4.63
CA ILE A 90 12.62 -0.99 5.12
C ILE A 90 11.43 -1.26 4.19
N TYR A 91 11.09 -0.31 3.32
CA TYR A 91 9.99 -0.42 2.36
C TYR A 91 10.40 -0.93 0.97
N LYS A 92 11.66 -1.37 0.82
CA LYS A 92 12.14 -1.91 -0.46
C LYS A 92 11.24 -3.07 -0.94
N GLY A 93 10.78 -3.00 -2.19
CA GLY A 93 9.89 -4.00 -2.77
C GLY A 93 8.41 -3.89 -2.36
N LYS A 94 8.03 -2.87 -1.57
CA LYS A 94 6.69 -2.73 -0.98
C LYS A 94 5.85 -1.60 -1.58
N CYS A 95 6.33 -0.93 -2.61
CA CYS A 95 5.54 0.08 -3.35
C CYS A 95 5.38 -0.31 -4.82
N GLY A 96 4.33 0.18 -5.48
CA GLY A 96 4.02 -0.15 -6.87
C GLY A 96 5.17 0.23 -7.82
N MET A 97 5.84 1.34 -7.55
CA MET A 97 6.98 1.82 -8.34
C MET A 97 8.31 1.11 -8.02
N SER A 98 8.36 0.17 -7.07
CA SER A 98 9.56 -0.64 -6.80
C SER A 98 9.93 -1.52 -8.00
N GLY A 99 11.21 -1.93 -8.04
CA GLY A 99 11.72 -2.86 -9.06
C GLY A 99 11.78 -2.29 -10.47
N GLY A 100 12.04 -3.16 -11.43
CA GLY A 100 12.12 -2.84 -12.85
C GLY A 100 10.75 -2.71 -13.53
N ARG A 101 10.77 -2.44 -14.85
CA ARG A 101 9.59 -2.60 -15.71
C ARG A 101 9.24 -4.08 -15.83
N VAL A 102 7.97 -4.40 -15.92
CA VAL A 102 7.46 -5.72 -16.24
C VAL A 102 7.00 -5.68 -17.70
N GLU A 103 7.53 -6.56 -18.51
CA GLU A 103 7.23 -6.60 -19.94
C GLU A 103 5.72 -6.78 -20.17
N GLY A 104 5.18 -6.01 -21.10
CA GLY A 104 3.76 -6.06 -21.47
C GLY A 104 2.80 -5.52 -20.42
N LYS A 105 3.28 -4.89 -19.33
CA LYS A 105 2.44 -4.33 -18.28
C LYS A 105 2.69 -2.85 -18.03
N VAL A 106 1.62 -2.14 -17.73
CA VAL A 106 1.67 -0.77 -17.22
C VAL A 106 1.31 -0.78 -15.73
N ILE A 107 2.16 -0.19 -14.92
CA ILE A 107 1.92 -0.04 -13.48
C ILE A 107 1.59 1.42 -13.18
N TYR A 108 0.45 1.64 -12.57
CA TYR A 108 0.04 2.92 -12.00
C TYR A 108 0.18 2.86 -10.48
N GLU A 109 0.55 3.97 -9.88
CA GLU A 109 0.52 4.12 -8.43
C GLU A 109 0.01 5.50 -8.07
N THR A 110 -1.10 5.57 -7.33
CA THR A 110 -1.62 6.83 -6.79
C THR A 110 -1.22 7.02 -5.34
N GLN A 111 -0.77 8.21 -5.01
CA GLN A 111 -0.33 8.59 -3.67
C GLN A 111 -1.00 9.90 -3.25
N SER A 112 -1.61 9.92 -2.07
CA SER A 112 -2.15 11.14 -1.47
C SER A 112 -1.03 11.85 -0.70
N THR A 113 -0.38 12.81 -1.35
CA THR A 113 0.74 13.57 -0.76
C THR A 113 0.29 14.31 0.50
N HIS A 114 -0.96 14.75 0.55
CA HIS A 114 -1.53 15.49 1.68
C HIS A 114 -1.77 14.65 2.94
N LYS A 115 -1.77 13.31 2.84
CA LYS A 115 -2.07 12.47 4.02
C LYS A 115 -0.87 12.31 4.94
N LEU A 116 0.28 11.94 4.40
CA LEU A 116 1.46 11.59 5.21
C LEU A 116 2.76 12.26 4.74
N LEU A 117 2.67 13.20 3.81
CA LEU A 117 3.73 14.12 3.46
C LEU A 117 3.27 15.56 3.71
N ALA A 118 4.20 16.52 3.63
CA ALA A 118 3.95 17.91 3.99
C ALA A 118 3.29 18.73 2.87
N ALA A 119 2.20 18.23 2.27
CA ALA A 119 1.45 18.95 1.26
C ALA A 119 0.04 19.33 1.76
N PHE A 120 -0.55 20.36 1.16
CA PHE A 120 -1.90 20.80 1.50
C PHE A 120 -2.95 19.76 1.09
N SER A 121 -4.10 19.77 1.76
CA SER A 121 -5.23 18.91 1.47
C SER A 121 -5.55 18.90 -0.03
N GLN A 122 -5.95 17.75 -0.55
CA GLN A 122 -6.21 17.45 -1.97
C GLN A 122 -4.96 17.25 -2.85
N ALA A 123 -3.75 17.49 -2.36
CA ALA A 123 -2.53 17.18 -3.10
C ALA A 123 -2.36 15.66 -3.28
N SER A 124 -2.19 15.23 -4.51
CA SER A 124 -1.97 13.82 -4.85
C SER A 124 -1.08 13.68 -6.08
N MET A 125 -0.53 12.48 -6.28
CA MET A 125 0.35 12.17 -7.40
C MET A 125 -0.08 10.86 -8.05
N ILE A 126 0.11 10.75 -9.37
CA ILE A 126 0.03 9.51 -10.12
C ILE A 126 1.41 9.23 -10.70
N HIS A 127 1.95 8.06 -10.40
CA HIS A 127 3.17 7.56 -11.00
C HIS A 127 2.84 6.47 -12.01
N ILE A 128 3.58 6.44 -13.14
CA ILE A 128 3.36 5.47 -14.21
C ILE A 128 4.70 4.82 -14.57
N LYS A 129 4.69 3.50 -14.71
CA LYS A 129 5.85 2.72 -15.14
C LYS A 129 5.42 1.68 -16.17
N GLY A 130 6.10 1.63 -17.30
CA GLY A 130 5.80 0.74 -18.42
C GLY A 130 5.64 1.53 -19.71
N ASP A 131 5.22 0.84 -20.77
CA ASP A 131 4.96 1.47 -22.05
C ASP A 131 3.47 1.78 -22.17
N TYR A 132 3.11 3.05 -22.18
CA TYR A 132 1.75 3.55 -22.23
C TYR A 132 1.62 4.67 -23.27
N ASP A 133 0.43 4.88 -23.79
CA ASP A 133 0.13 5.98 -24.67
C ASP A 133 -0.08 7.26 -23.85
N GLU A 134 0.91 8.16 -23.90
CA GLU A 134 0.88 9.44 -23.18
C GLU A 134 -0.28 10.33 -23.63
N SER A 135 -0.64 10.32 -24.93
CA SER A 135 -1.73 11.14 -25.46
C SER A 135 -3.07 10.69 -24.87
N THR A 136 -3.37 9.39 -24.97
CA THR A 136 -4.60 8.82 -24.42
C THR A 136 -4.67 8.99 -22.90
N PHE A 137 -3.53 8.80 -22.18
CA PHE A 137 -3.50 9.05 -20.74
C PHE A 137 -3.78 10.52 -20.41
N ASN A 138 -3.16 11.46 -21.13
CA ASN A 138 -3.36 12.88 -20.88
C ASN A 138 -4.80 13.33 -21.19
N GLU A 139 -5.42 12.83 -22.24
CA GLU A 139 -6.83 13.09 -22.53
C GLU A 139 -7.74 12.60 -21.39
N ALA A 140 -7.54 11.35 -20.93
CA ALA A 140 -8.29 10.79 -19.81
C ALA A 140 -8.05 11.59 -18.51
N TYR A 141 -6.80 11.97 -18.25
CA TYR A 141 -6.44 12.80 -17.10
C TYR A 141 -7.15 14.14 -17.14
N MET A 142 -7.12 14.85 -18.27
CA MET A 142 -7.75 16.15 -18.43
C MET A 142 -9.28 16.10 -18.31
N MET A 143 -9.93 15.00 -18.67
CA MET A 143 -11.37 14.81 -18.48
C MET A 143 -11.77 14.67 -17.00
N HIS A 144 -10.85 14.26 -16.12
CA HIS A 144 -11.14 13.95 -14.71
C HIS A 144 -10.49 14.91 -13.71
N THR A 145 -9.68 15.85 -14.19
CA THR A 145 -9.02 16.86 -13.36
C THR A 145 -9.54 18.26 -13.65
N THR A 146 -9.26 19.18 -12.73
CA THR A 146 -9.59 20.59 -12.96
C THR A 146 -8.68 21.21 -14.03
N THR A 147 -9.24 22.07 -14.88
CA THR A 147 -8.47 22.90 -15.82
C THR A 147 -7.91 24.16 -15.15
N SER A 148 -8.27 24.41 -13.89
CA SER A 148 -7.87 25.58 -13.10
C SER A 148 -7.11 25.12 -11.85
N PRO A 149 -5.80 24.80 -11.97
CA PRO A 149 -5.02 24.29 -10.84
C PRO A 149 -4.94 25.33 -9.72
N HIS A 150 -5.07 24.86 -8.48
CA HIS A 150 -4.88 25.68 -7.29
C HIS A 150 -3.38 25.83 -7.01
N TYR A 151 -2.80 26.98 -7.33
CA TYR A 151 -1.35 27.22 -7.20
C TYR A 151 -0.80 27.00 -5.77
N GLY A 152 -1.61 27.27 -4.73
CA GLY A 152 -1.22 26.97 -3.36
C GLY A 152 -1.00 25.47 -3.10
N ILE A 153 -1.82 24.61 -3.70
CA ILE A 153 -1.65 23.14 -3.63
C ILE A 153 -0.39 22.72 -4.40
N VAL A 154 -0.18 23.25 -5.61
CA VAL A 154 1.02 22.96 -6.41
C VAL A 154 2.27 23.39 -5.67
N ALA A 155 2.31 24.61 -5.13
CA ALA A 155 3.43 25.12 -4.34
C ALA A 155 3.70 24.27 -3.07
N SER A 156 2.66 23.76 -2.42
CA SER A 156 2.81 22.87 -1.27
C SER A 156 3.44 21.52 -1.65
N MET A 157 3.14 21.00 -2.83
CA MET A 157 3.77 19.77 -3.34
C MET A 157 5.26 19.99 -3.65
N GLU A 158 5.62 21.13 -4.26
CA GLU A 158 7.02 21.49 -4.49
C GLU A 158 7.78 21.65 -3.16
N THR A 159 7.15 22.28 -2.16
CA THR A 159 7.71 22.40 -0.81
C THR A 159 7.92 21.02 -0.18
N ALA A 160 6.94 20.12 -0.26
CA ALA A 160 7.07 18.76 0.24
C ALA A 160 8.21 18.00 -0.47
N ALA A 161 8.33 18.15 -1.78
CA ALA A 161 9.43 17.56 -2.56
C ALA A 161 10.79 18.12 -2.13
N ALA A 162 10.90 19.43 -1.89
CA ALA A 162 12.12 20.06 -1.39
C ALA A 162 12.50 19.57 0.01
N MET A 163 11.54 19.40 0.92
CA MET A 163 11.76 18.86 2.27
C MET A 163 12.27 17.42 2.25
N LEU A 164 11.83 16.62 1.27
CA LEU A 164 12.20 15.21 1.16
C LEU A 164 13.47 14.97 0.33
N ARG A 165 14.03 16.00 -0.27
CA ARG A 165 15.23 15.89 -1.11
C ARG A 165 16.47 15.56 -0.28
N GLY A 166 17.18 14.50 -0.66
CA GLY A 166 18.49 14.15 -0.10
C GLY A 166 18.45 13.73 1.38
N ASN A 167 19.54 14.03 2.10
CA ASN A 167 19.72 13.60 3.49
C ASN A 167 18.70 14.20 4.49
N PRO A 168 18.24 15.46 4.37
CA PRO A 168 17.20 15.99 5.24
C PRO A 168 15.91 15.18 5.16
N GLY A 169 15.45 14.80 3.97
CA GLY A 169 14.26 14.01 3.78
C GLY A 169 14.37 12.61 4.38
N ARG A 170 15.49 11.93 4.15
CA ARG A 170 15.76 10.64 4.78
C ARG A 170 15.69 10.72 6.30
N ARG A 171 16.29 11.77 6.92
CA ARG A 171 16.20 11.98 8.37
C ARG A 171 14.79 12.19 8.87
N LEU A 172 13.93 12.87 8.11
CA LEU A 172 12.52 13.05 8.48
C LEU A 172 11.80 11.71 8.58
N ILE A 173 11.93 10.86 7.58
CA ILE A 173 11.28 9.55 7.58
C ILE A 173 11.90 8.63 8.63
N ASN A 174 13.23 8.59 8.78
CA ASN A 174 13.89 7.83 9.84
C ASN A 174 13.33 8.19 11.22
N ARG A 175 13.22 9.50 11.53
CA ARG A 175 12.63 9.95 12.80
C ARG A 175 11.18 9.50 13.00
N SER A 176 10.41 9.41 11.92
CA SER A 176 9.03 8.92 12.01
C SER A 176 8.99 7.44 12.35
N VAL A 177 9.86 6.65 11.72
CA VAL A 177 10.04 5.21 12.04
C VAL A 177 10.52 5.04 13.50
N GLU A 178 11.58 5.72 13.89
CA GLU A 178 12.13 5.68 15.25
C GLU A 178 11.09 6.04 16.32
N ARG A 179 10.28 7.07 16.10
CA ARG A 179 9.21 7.47 17.01
C ARG A 179 8.10 6.42 17.13
N ALA A 180 7.71 5.82 16.00
CA ALA A 180 6.72 4.76 16.01
C ALA A 180 7.22 3.52 16.75
N LEU A 181 8.47 3.12 16.52
CA LEU A 181 9.11 2.01 17.23
C LEU A 181 9.25 2.30 18.72
N HIS A 182 9.66 3.52 19.09
CA HIS A 182 9.72 3.92 20.50
C HIS A 182 8.35 3.86 21.16
N PHE A 183 7.31 4.41 20.52
CA PHE A 183 5.95 4.37 21.07
C PHE A 183 5.47 2.92 21.27
N ARG A 184 5.72 2.04 20.34
CA ARG A 184 5.35 0.62 20.44
C ARG A 184 6.03 -0.08 21.62
N ARG A 185 7.33 0.17 21.83
CA ARG A 185 8.06 -0.39 23.00
C ARG A 185 7.55 0.18 24.31
N GLU A 186 7.24 1.46 24.38
CA GLU A 186 6.71 2.07 25.59
C GLU A 186 5.35 1.48 25.98
N VAL A 187 4.47 1.22 25.01
CA VAL A 187 3.19 0.57 25.31
C VAL A 187 3.43 -0.87 25.79
N GLN A 188 4.33 -1.62 25.14
CA GLN A 188 4.69 -2.97 25.57
C GLN A 188 5.23 -2.97 27.01
N ARG A 189 6.14 -2.06 27.32
CA ARG A 189 6.69 -1.90 28.68
C ARG A 189 5.60 -1.56 29.72
N LEU A 190 4.71 -0.62 29.41
CA LEU A 190 3.60 -0.24 30.29
C LEU A 190 2.64 -1.39 30.56
N ARG A 191 2.40 -2.23 29.54
CA ARG A 191 1.57 -3.42 29.67
C ARG A 191 2.21 -4.46 30.60
N GLU A 192 3.53 -4.64 30.53
CA GLU A 192 4.27 -5.58 31.39
C GLU A 192 4.35 -5.09 32.85
N GLU A 193 4.40 -3.75 33.06
CA GLU A 193 4.58 -3.14 34.39
C GLU A 193 3.28 -2.85 35.14
N SER A 194 2.11 -2.88 34.44
CA SER A 194 0.85 -2.43 35.03
C SER A 194 -0.34 -3.29 34.66
N ASP A 195 -0.92 -3.98 35.65
CA ASP A 195 -2.15 -4.75 35.52
C ASP A 195 -3.39 -3.88 35.18
N SER A 196 -3.30 -2.57 35.37
CA SER A 196 -4.38 -1.63 35.06
C SER A 196 -4.37 -1.14 33.61
N TRP A 197 -3.33 -1.46 32.84
CA TRP A 197 -3.23 -1.09 31.43
C TRP A 197 -4.12 -2.01 30.57
N PHE A 198 -5.09 -1.47 29.86
CA PHE A 198 -6.19 -2.21 29.26
C PHE A 198 -6.19 -2.26 27.72
N PHE A 199 -5.27 -1.57 27.04
CA PHE A 199 -5.15 -1.63 25.60
C PHE A 199 -3.77 -2.10 25.14
N ASP A 200 -3.73 -2.62 23.93
CA ASP A 200 -2.56 -3.17 23.29
C ASP A 200 -2.34 -2.55 21.92
N ILE A 201 -1.23 -2.87 21.31
CA ILE A 201 -0.92 -2.50 19.94
C ILE A 201 -0.82 -3.75 19.09
N TRP A 202 -1.46 -3.72 17.94
CA TRP A 202 -1.34 -4.79 16.96
C TRP A 202 0.07 -4.79 16.36
N GLN A 203 0.91 -5.74 16.79
CA GLN A 203 2.33 -5.84 16.45
C GLN A 203 2.87 -7.23 16.80
N PRO A 204 4.04 -7.64 16.25
CA PRO A 204 4.75 -8.84 16.72
C PRO A 204 5.26 -8.65 18.16
N GLU A 205 5.49 -9.76 18.86
CA GLU A 205 6.07 -9.75 20.21
C GLU A 205 7.51 -9.20 20.19
N GLU A 206 8.30 -9.61 19.20
CA GLU A 206 9.65 -9.08 18.99
C GLU A 206 9.65 -8.03 17.88
N ILE A 207 10.08 -6.82 18.23
CA ILE A 207 10.13 -5.68 17.31
C ILE A 207 11.48 -5.67 16.58
N ASP A 208 11.50 -6.15 15.32
CA ASP A 208 12.64 -5.95 14.42
C ASP A 208 12.59 -4.55 13.82
N GLU A 209 13.64 -3.77 14.04
CA GLU A 209 13.76 -2.39 13.54
C GLU A 209 14.27 -2.30 12.11
N ALA A 210 14.80 -3.38 11.57
CA ALA A 210 15.46 -3.40 10.27
C ALA A 210 14.51 -3.59 9.09
N GLN A 211 13.25 -3.97 9.34
CA GLN A 211 12.28 -4.30 8.30
C GLN A 211 10.83 -4.01 8.69
N CYS A 212 9.93 -3.97 7.70
CA CYS A 212 8.50 -4.15 7.95
C CYS A 212 8.25 -5.60 8.38
N TRP A 213 7.29 -5.82 9.27
CA TRP A 213 7.08 -7.13 9.88
C TRP A 213 6.23 -8.03 8.99
N PRO A 214 6.76 -9.18 8.56
CA PRO A 214 6.02 -10.11 7.74
C PRO A 214 4.85 -10.72 8.53
N LEU A 215 3.75 -10.99 7.84
CA LEU A 215 2.64 -11.78 8.36
C LEU A 215 2.88 -13.24 7.98
N ASP A 216 3.87 -13.85 8.58
CA ASP A 216 4.23 -15.23 8.26
C ASP A 216 3.20 -16.22 8.80
N PRO A 217 2.94 -17.33 8.07
CA PRO A 217 1.92 -18.32 8.46
C PRO A 217 2.21 -19.04 9.78
N ASP A 218 3.46 -19.02 10.22
CA ASP A 218 3.89 -19.64 11.48
C ASP A 218 3.72 -18.70 12.69
N ASP A 219 3.40 -17.43 12.44
CA ASP A 219 3.21 -16.41 13.47
C ASP A 219 1.73 -16.28 13.85
N ASN A 220 1.45 -16.06 15.13
CA ASN A 220 0.09 -15.91 15.63
C ASN A 220 -0.30 -14.46 15.95
N TRP A 221 0.69 -13.56 16.11
CA TRP A 221 0.44 -12.18 16.53
C TRP A 221 -0.53 -11.41 15.63
N HIS A 222 -0.52 -11.69 14.32
CA HIS A 222 -1.35 -10.97 13.35
C HIS A 222 -2.82 -11.41 13.34
N GLY A 223 -3.16 -12.57 13.87
CA GLY A 223 -4.53 -13.05 14.03
C GLY A 223 -5.28 -13.43 12.73
N PHE A 224 -4.60 -13.50 11.57
CA PHE A 224 -5.21 -13.88 10.29
C PHE A 224 -5.30 -15.40 10.06
N GLY A 225 -4.70 -16.21 10.93
CA GLY A 225 -4.56 -17.63 10.70
C GLY A 225 -3.63 -17.91 9.51
N GLN A 226 -4.12 -18.60 8.49
CA GLN A 226 -3.33 -18.96 7.32
C GLN A 226 -3.02 -17.74 6.46
N THR A 227 -1.76 -17.33 6.39
CA THR A 227 -1.22 -16.29 5.51
C THR A 227 -0.22 -16.91 4.53
N ASP A 228 0.36 -16.10 3.67
CA ASP A 228 1.38 -16.54 2.72
C ASP A 228 2.73 -15.91 3.08
N ARG A 229 3.80 -16.71 3.06
CA ARG A 229 5.15 -16.24 3.36
C ARG A 229 5.60 -15.18 2.36
N ASP A 230 6.33 -14.16 2.83
CA ASP A 230 6.89 -13.07 2.01
C ASP A 230 5.85 -12.31 1.14
N HIS A 231 4.61 -12.26 1.58
CA HIS A 231 3.53 -11.67 0.81
C HIS A 231 3.01 -10.36 1.38
N MET A 232 2.73 -10.33 2.66
CA MET A 232 2.19 -9.17 3.39
C MET A 232 3.07 -8.78 4.55
N TYR A 233 3.13 -7.47 4.82
CA TYR A 233 3.97 -6.90 5.86
C TYR A 233 3.21 -5.80 6.60
N LEU A 234 3.38 -5.73 7.90
CA LEU A 234 2.91 -4.58 8.69
C LEU A 234 3.95 -3.47 8.66
N ASP A 235 3.49 -2.27 8.35
CA ASP A 235 4.28 -1.03 8.38
C ASP A 235 4.48 -0.57 9.83
N PRO A 236 5.72 -0.41 10.31
CA PRO A 236 5.99 0.05 11.67
C PRO A 236 5.39 1.40 12.03
N ILE A 237 5.24 2.32 11.05
CA ILE A 237 4.67 3.66 11.26
C ILE A 237 3.17 3.61 11.57
N LYS A 238 2.46 2.62 11.06
CA LYS A 238 1.01 2.47 11.27
C LYS A 238 0.75 1.76 12.59
N VAL A 239 0.14 2.46 13.52
CA VAL A 239 -0.18 1.93 14.86
C VAL A 239 -1.68 1.71 14.97
N THR A 240 -2.10 0.46 15.08
CA THR A 240 -3.49 0.05 15.38
C THR A 240 -3.56 -0.35 16.83
N ILE A 241 -4.46 0.29 17.58
CA ILE A 241 -4.70 0.01 19.00
C ILE A 241 -5.85 -1.02 19.07
N LEU A 242 -5.66 -2.04 19.91
CA LEU A 242 -6.62 -3.11 20.19
C LEU A 242 -7.34 -2.90 21.52
#